data_a50a7d532b801643b1c7624bfe081de5
#
_entry.id   a50a7d532b801643b1c7624bfe081de5
#
_cell.length_a   1.000
_cell.length_b   1.000
_cell.length_c   1.000
_cell.angle_alpha   90.00
_cell.angle_beta   90.00
_cell.angle_gamma   90.00
#
_symmetry.space_group_name_H-M   'P 1'
#
loop_
_entity.id
_entity.type
_entity.pdbx_description
1 polymer ?
#
loop_
_entity_poly.entity_id
_entity_poly.type
_entity_poly.pdbx_seq_one_letter_code
_entity_poly.pdbx_strand_id
1 'polypeptide(L)'
;LMVTEQGADTMVVRALDLGVNDYIVRPIDPNELIARCLTQIRRKRFNDRLRDSVQQTIELAVTDALTGLNNRRYLDNHLAVLFQRAKARARPMSLCITDIDRFKSVNDTYGHDAGDEVLKEFARRIRSTVRGADLACRYGGEEFVLVMPDNVPEMATAAAERLRADIENEPFRLKGAGVDLHITAS
;
A
#
# COMPACT_ATOMS: atom_id res chain seq x y z
N LEU A 1 9.00 -32.01 1.76
CA LEU A 1 9.69 -33.28 1.63
C LEU A 1 8.66 -34.42 1.80
N MET A 2 8.68 -35.37 0.90
CA MET A 2 7.82 -36.58 0.94
C MET A 2 8.68 -37.81 1.27
N VAL A 3 8.13 -38.77 2.03
CA VAL A 3 8.78 -40.06 2.26
C VAL A 3 8.09 -41.11 1.39
N THR A 4 8.85 -41.93 0.68
CA THR A 4 8.31 -42.97 -0.21
C THR A 4 9.03 -44.32 0.01
N GLU A 5 8.41 -45.38 -0.51
CA GLU A 5 9.00 -46.71 -0.54
C GLU A 5 9.81 -46.91 -1.85
N GLN A 6 10.70 -47.88 -1.84
CA GLN A 6 11.52 -48.26 -3.00
C GLN A 6 10.60 -48.80 -4.13
N GLY A 7 10.78 -48.28 -5.36
CA GLY A 7 9.95 -48.70 -6.52
C GLY A 7 8.65 -47.91 -6.74
N ALA A 8 8.43 -46.85 -5.99
CA ALA A 8 7.26 -45.99 -6.14
C ALA A 8 7.41 -44.83 -7.18
N ASP A 9 8.14 -45.05 -8.26
CA ASP A 9 8.57 -44.02 -9.22
C ASP A 9 7.38 -43.23 -9.80
N THR A 10 6.29 -43.89 -10.18
CA THR A 10 5.11 -43.26 -10.74
C THR A 10 4.44 -42.31 -9.74
N MET A 11 4.45 -42.69 -8.45
CA MET A 11 3.89 -41.88 -7.37
C MET A 11 4.76 -40.65 -7.07
N VAL A 12 6.08 -40.84 -7.16
CA VAL A 12 7.07 -39.76 -7.00
C VAL A 12 6.89 -38.70 -8.08
N VAL A 13 6.83 -39.10 -9.35
CA VAL A 13 6.60 -38.18 -10.47
C VAL A 13 5.31 -37.38 -10.26
N ARG A 14 4.21 -38.07 -9.96
CA ARG A 14 2.92 -37.41 -9.72
C ARG A 14 2.96 -36.45 -8.52
N ALA A 15 3.69 -36.78 -7.46
CA ALA A 15 3.84 -35.91 -6.30
C ALA A 15 4.65 -34.66 -6.61
N LEU A 16 5.72 -34.77 -7.40
CA LEU A 16 6.52 -33.64 -7.88
C LEU A 16 5.68 -32.70 -8.77
N ASP A 17 4.87 -33.25 -9.67
CA ASP A 17 3.94 -32.49 -10.52
C ASP A 17 2.90 -31.72 -9.69
N LEU A 18 2.47 -32.31 -8.55
CA LEU A 18 1.56 -31.67 -7.59
C LEU A 18 2.25 -30.66 -6.65
N GLY A 19 3.54 -30.41 -6.84
CA GLY A 19 4.29 -29.38 -6.11
C GLY A 19 5.05 -29.86 -4.86
N VAL A 20 5.24 -31.17 -4.69
CA VAL A 20 6.19 -31.69 -3.68
C VAL A 20 7.60 -31.29 -4.09
N ASN A 21 8.31 -30.55 -3.24
CA ASN A 21 9.62 -29.99 -3.58
C ASN A 21 10.76 -31.01 -3.60
N ASP A 22 10.62 -32.14 -2.85
CA ASP A 22 11.65 -33.17 -2.75
C ASP A 22 11.11 -34.42 -2.10
N TYR A 23 11.80 -35.57 -2.27
CA TYR A 23 11.41 -36.84 -1.66
C TYR A 23 12.63 -37.59 -1.11
N ILE A 24 12.36 -38.54 -0.21
CA ILE A 24 13.36 -39.46 0.36
C ILE A 24 12.77 -40.87 0.38
N VAL A 25 13.61 -41.86 0.05
CA VAL A 25 13.23 -43.27 -0.05
C VAL A 25 13.59 -44.02 1.24
N ARG A 26 12.77 -44.94 1.68
CA ARG A 26 13.10 -45.86 2.78
C ARG A 26 14.04 -47.00 2.31
N PRO A 27 14.98 -47.42 3.16
CA PRO A 27 15.29 -46.97 4.53
C PRO A 27 15.94 -45.58 4.52
N ILE A 28 15.56 -44.71 5.47
CA ILE A 28 16.01 -43.33 5.51
C ILE A 28 17.38 -43.23 6.19
N ASP A 29 18.36 -42.72 5.48
CA ASP A 29 19.63 -42.29 6.08
C ASP A 29 19.42 -40.96 6.84
N PRO A 30 19.72 -40.91 8.15
CA PRO A 30 19.59 -39.69 8.93
C PRO A 30 20.37 -38.48 8.36
N ASN A 31 21.57 -38.72 7.80
CA ASN A 31 22.38 -37.65 7.23
C ASN A 31 21.76 -37.10 5.93
N GLU A 32 21.25 -37.99 5.08
CA GLU A 32 20.51 -37.59 3.88
C GLU A 32 19.26 -36.78 4.23
N LEU A 33 18.49 -37.24 5.21
CA LEU A 33 17.30 -36.54 5.68
C LEU A 33 17.65 -35.10 6.15
N ILE A 34 18.66 -34.98 7.00
CA ILE A 34 19.13 -33.68 7.50
C ILE A 34 19.58 -32.79 6.35
N ALA A 35 20.39 -33.30 5.43
CA ALA A 35 20.89 -32.53 4.29
C ALA A 35 19.75 -32.00 3.40
N ARG A 36 18.76 -32.84 3.08
CA ARG A 36 17.57 -32.47 2.30
C ARG A 36 16.72 -31.47 3.04
N CYS A 37 16.43 -31.70 4.32
CA CYS A 37 15.67 -30.73 5.13
C CYS A 37 16.36 -29.36 5.19
N LEU A 38 17.66 -29.33 5.43
CA LEU A 38 18.44 -28.09 5.44
C LEU A 38 18.37 -27.35 4.08
N THR A 39 18.45 -28.12 2.99
CA THR A 39 18.34 -27.58 1.63
C THR A 39 16.95 -26.93 1.40
N GLN A 40 15.87 -27.61 1.79
CA GLN A 40 14.52 -27.08 1.67
C GLN A 40 14.31 -25.83 2.55
N ILE A 41 14.83 -25.83 3.77
CA ILE A 41 14.78 -24.66 4.67
C ILE A 41 15.54 -23.47 4.07
N ARG A 42 16.74 -23.69 3.52
CA ARG A 42 17.52 -22.64 2.85
C ARG A 42 16.80 -22.07 1.64
N ARG A 43 16.23 -22.95 0.79
CA ARG A 43 15.45 -22.56 -0.39
C ARG A 43 14.21 -21.73 0.00
N LYS A 44 13.47 -22.16 1.02
CA LYS A 44 12.33 -21.41 1.52
C LYS A 44 12.75 -20.02 2.02
N ARG A 45 13.75 -19.94 2.88
CA ARG A 45 14.28 -18.67 3.40
C ARG A 45 14.75 -17.72 2.30
N PHE A 46 15.38 -18.26 1.26
CA PHE A 46 15.79 -17.45 0.10
C PHE A 46 14.58 -16.89 -0.67
N ASN A 47 13.58 -17.74 -0.94
CA ASN A 47 12.36 -17.30 -1.64
C ASN A 47 11.56 -16.30 -0.80
N ASP A 48 11.47 -16.48 0.51
CA ASP A 48 10.79 -15.53 1.41
C ASP A 48 11.51 -14.17 1.36
N ARG A 49 12.84 -14.13 1.48
CA ARG A 49 13.63 -12.90 1.35
C ARG A 49 13.47 -12.22 -0.01
N LEU A 50 13.45 -13.00 -1.08
CA LEU A 50 13.23 -12.45 -2.43
C LEU A 50 11.84 -11.83 -2.56
N ARG A 51 10.81 -12.51 -2.04
CA ARG A 51 9.44 -11.99 -2.02
C ARG A 51 9.36 -10.69 -1.23
N ASP A 52 9.94 -10.64 -0.04
CA ASP A 52 9.97 -9.45 0.81
C ASP A 52 10.69 -8.29 0.12
N SER A 53 11.84 -8.57 -0.53
CA SER A 53 12.58 -7.55 -1.27
C SER A 53 11.79 -6.99 -2.47
N VAL A 54 11.11 -7.86 -3.22
CA VAL A 54 10.25 -7.45 -4.34
C VAL A 54 9.08 -6.62 -3.81
N GLN A 55 8.43 -7.06 -2.72
CA GLN A 55 7.34 -6.33 -2.11
C GLN A 55 7.76 -4.93 -1.65
N GLN A 56 8.89 -4.83 -0.95
CA GLN A 56 9.46 -3.54 -0.53
C GLN A 56 9.76 -2.63 -1.73
N THR A 57 10.31 -3.19 -2.81
CA THR A 57 10.60 -2.42 -4.03
C THR A 57 9.32 -1.89 -4.66
N ILE A 58 8.25 -2.69 -4.70
CA ILE A 58 6.93 -2.27 -5.18
C ILE A 58 6.39 -1.16 -4.28
N GLU A 59 6.40 -1.33 -2.97
CA GLU A 59 5.91 -0.34 -2.01
C GLU A 59 6.63 1.01 -2.18
N LEU A 60 7.97 1.01 -2.26
CA LEU A 60 8.77 2.21 -2.52
C LEU A 60 8.45 2.85 -3.88
N ALA A 61 8.06 2.06 -4.87
CA ALA A 61 7.73 2.56 -6.21
C ALA A 61 6.33 3.20 -6.29
N VAL A 62 5.40 2.83 -5.40
CA VAL A 62 3.98 3.21 -5.49
C VAL A 62 3.48 4.08 -4.35
N THR A 63 4.21 4.15 -3.21
CA THR A 63 3.80 4.95 -2.04
C THR A 63 4.68 6.17 -1.84
N ASP A 64 4.11 7.19 -1.21
CA ASP A 64 4.85 8.33 -0.65
C ASP A 64 5.40 7.95 0.72
N ALA A 65 6.73 8.04 0.89
CA ALA A 65 7.43 7.56 2.07
C ALA A 65 7.04 8.31 3.36
N LEU A 66 6.60 9.58 3.26
CA LEU A 66 6.23 10.39 4.41
C LEU A 66 4.82 10.07 4.89
N THR A 67 3.87 10.05 3.97
CA THR A 67 2.43 9.94 4.27
C THR A 67 1.89 8.53 4.17
N GLY A 68 2.59 7.65 3.42
CA GLY A 68 2.18 6.28 3.11
C GLY A 68 0.93 6.20 2.21
N LEU A 69 0.43 7.31 1.67
CA LEU A 69 -0.54 7.30 0.57
C LEU A 69 0.17 6.89 -0.73
N ASN A 70 -0.60 6.64 -1.79
CA ASN A 70 0.03 6.44 -3.08
C ASN A 70 0.78 7.71 -3.53
N ASN A 71 1.86 7.53 -4.26
CA ASN A 71 2.61 8.65 -4.82
C ASN A 71 2.04 9.09 -6.18
N ARG A 72 2.49 10.24 -6.67
CA ARG A 72 2.09 10.79 -7.97
C ARG A 72 2.31 9.80 -9.12
N ARG A 73 3.44 9.07 -9.14
CA ARG A 73 3.74 8.08 -10.19
C ARG A 73 2.67 6.99 -10.27
N TYR A 74 2.20 6.52 -9.12
CA TYR A 74 1.12 5.55 -9.07
C TYR A 74 -0.17 6.11 -9.66
N LEU A 75 -0.52 7.35 -9.30
CA LEU A 75 -1.68 8.03 -9.87
C LEU A 75 -1.59 8.15 -11.39
N ASP A 76 -0.49 8.69 -11.92
CA ASP A 76 -0.28 8.90 -13.35
C ASP A 76 -0.43 7.58 -14.15
N ASN A 77 0.05 6.48 -13.62
CA ASN A 77 -0.03 5.16 -14.25
C ASN A 77 -1.45 4.54 -14.18
N HIS A 78 -2.23 4.83 -13.14
CA HIS A 78 -3.50 4.14 -12.89
C HIS A 78 -4.72 4.98 -13.30
N LEU A 79 -4.62 6.30 -13.32
CA LEU A 79 -5.75 7.20 -13.62
C LEU A 79 -6.37 6.90 -14.99
N ALA A 80 -5.53 6.72 -16.02
CA ALA A 80 -6.00 6.39 -17.36
C ALA A 80 -6.76 5.04 -17.39
N VAL A 81 -6.25 4.04 -16.67
CA VAL A 81 -6.89 2.71 -16.57
C VAL A 81 -8.23 2.79 -15.85
N LEU A 82 -8.30 3.53 -14.74
CA LEU A 82 -9.54 3.74 -13.99
C LEU A 82 -10.58 4.47 -14.84
N PHE A 83 -10.17 5.53 -15.55
CA PHE A 83 -11.04 6.27 -16.46
C PHE A 83 -11.60 5.40 -17.58
N GLN A 84 -10.74 4.59 -18.25
CA GLN A 84 -11.19 3.69 -19.29
C GLN A 84 -12.16 2.61 -18.78
N ARG A 85 -11.93 2.10 -17.57
CA ARG A 85 -12.85 1.14 -16.93
C ARG A 85 -14.21 1.78 -16.61
N ALA A 86 -14.22 3.00 -16.08
CA ALA A 86 -15.44 3.76 -15.80
C ALA A 86 -16.23 3.98 -17.09
N LYS A 87 -15.56 4.45 -18.16
CA LYS A 87 -16.15 4.65 -19.48
C LYS A 87 -16.74 3.36 -20.07
N ALA A 88 -15.97 2.26 -20.04
CA ALA A 88 -16.40 0.97 -20.61
C ALA A 88 -17.64 0.38 -19.88
N ARG A 89 -17.79 0.69 -18.58
CA ARG A 89 -18.91 0.24 -17.76
C ARG A 89 -20.05 1.25 -17.67
N ALA A 90 -19.93 2.39 -18.34
CA ALA A 90 -20.85 3.53 -18.23
C ALA A 90 -21.11 3.93 -16.75
N ARG A 91 -20.06 3.89 -15.92
CA ARG A 91 -20.14 4.26 -14.50
C ARG A 91 -19.47 5.61 -14.25
N PRO A 92 -19.99 6.41 -13.34
CA PRO A 92 -19.40 7.70 -12.99
C PRO A 92 -18.04 7.49 -12.29
N MET A 93 -17.16 8.45 -12.46
CA MET A 93 -15.91 8.56 -11.73
C MET A 93 -15.68 10.02 -11.36
N SER A 94 -15.39 10.29 -10.11
CA SER A 94 -15.10 11.63 -9.62
C SER A 94 -13.63 11.74 -9.21
N LEU A 95 -13.10 12.96 -9.35
CA LEU A 95 -11.74 13.30 -8.93
C LEU A 95 -11.84 14.57 -8.08
N CYS A 96 -11.18 14.55 -6.93
CA CYS A 96 -11.01 15.68 -6.04
C CYS A 96 -9.52 15.98 -5.90
N ILE A 97 -9.15 17.24 -6.00
CA ILE A 97 -7.82 17.75 -5.69
C ILE A 97 -7.99 18.62 -4.45
N THR A 98 -7.12 18.47 -3.48
CA THR A 98 -7.11 19.27 -2.26
C THR A 98 -5.70 19.69 -1.90
N ASP A 99 -5.58 20.89 -1.32
CA ASP A 99 -4.32 21.50 -0.89
C ASP A 99 -4.44 21.96 0.57
N ILE A 100 -3.36 21.95 1.31
CA ILE A 100 -3.32 22.43 2.69
C ILE A 100 -3.09 23.95 2.68
N ASP A 101 -4.10 24.69 3.12
CA ASP A 101 -4.04 26.14 3.13
C ASP A 101 -2.89 26.65 4.02
N ARG A 102 -2.09 27.56 3.47
CA ARG A 102 -0.96 28.22 4.15
C ARG A 102 0.08 27.25 4.71
N PHE A 103 0.27 26.08 4.10
CA PHE A 103 1.25 25.08 4.56
C PHE A 103 2.67 25.63 4.67
N LYS A 104 3.07 26.51 3.76
CA LYS A 104 4.35 27.21 3.85
C LYS A 104 4.51 27.99 5.16
N SER A 105 3.46 28.65 5.64
CA SER A 105 3.48 29.37 6.91
C SER A 105 3.69 28.46 8.11
N VAL A 106 3.19 27.25 8.06
CA VAL A 106 3.46 26.23 9.09
C VAL A 106 4.95 25.88 9.12
N ASN A 107 5.54 25.60 7.95
CA ASN A 107 6.96 25.31 7.85
C ASN A 107 7.84 26.47 8.31
N ASP A 108 7.51 27.68 7.89
CA ASP A 108 8.27 28.90 8.23
C ASP A 108 8.20 29.22 9.74
N THR A 109 7.09 28.87 10.42
CA THR A 109 6.88 29.17 11.84
C THR A 109 7.36 28.07 12.77
N TYR A 110 7.11 26.80 12.41
CA TYR A 110 7.32 25.65 13.31
C TYR A 110 8.39 24.67 12.80
N GLY A 111 8.96 24.93 11.63
CA GLY A 111 9.96 24.08 11.00
C GLY A 111 9.38 22.94 10.16
N HIS A 112 10.24 22.33 9.35
CA HIS A 112 9.85 21.26 8.41
C HIS A 112 9.36 20.01 9.12
N ASP A 113 9.88 19.67 10.30
CA ASP A 113 9.43 18.50 11.06
C ASP A 113 7.96 18.66 11.49
N ALA A 114 7.52 19.86 11.84
CA ALA A 114 6.13 20.17 12.13
C ALA A 114 5.25 20.07 10.88
N GLY A 115 5.74 20.55 9.73
CA GLY A 115 5.07 20.35 8.44
C GLY A 115 4.90 18.88 8.09
N ASP A 116 5.91 18.07 8.34
CA ASP A 116 5.85 16.62 8.15
C ASP A 116 4.80 15.95 9.04
N GLU A 117 4.66 16.38 10.30
CA GLU A 117 3.59 15.91 11.19
C GLU A 117 2.19 16.29 10.65
N VAL A 118 2.05 17.52 10.13
CA VAL A 118 0.80 17.98 9.48
C VAL A 118 0.47 17.11 8.27
N LEU A 119 1.42 16.88 7.39
CA LEU A 119 1.22 16.03 6.19
C LEU A 119 0.81 14.60 6.54
N LYS A 120 1.42 14.02 7.58
CA LYS A 120 1.08 12.66 8.07
C LYS A 120 -0.34 12.61 8.62
N GLU A 121 -0.73 13.58 9.42
CA GLU A 121 -2.07 13.66 10.01
C GLU A 121 -3.13 13.92 8.94
N PHE A 122 -2.86 14.82 7.99
CA PHE A 122 -3.73 15.08 6.86
C PHE A 122 -3.98 13.81 6.03
N ALA A 123 -2.94 13.08 5.71
CA ALA A 123 -3.03 11.79 5.02
C ALA A 123 -3.82 10.75 5.82
N ARG A 124 -3.69 10.72 7.15
CA ARG A 124 -4.47 9.86 8.02
C ARG A 124 -5.98 10.17 7.92
N ARG A 125 -6.35 11.45 7.92
CA ARG A 125 -7.75 11.90 7.77
C ARG A 125 -8.30 11.57 6.39
N ILE A 126 -7.51 11.75 5.33
CA ILE A 126 -7.88 11.27 3.99
C ILE A 126 -8.21 9.78 4.03
N ARG A 127 -7.34 8.93 4.60
CA ARG A 127 -7.58 7.48 4.67
C ARG A 127 -8.87 7.11 5.41
N SER A 128 -9.24 7.86 6.44
CA SER A 128 -10.49 7.61 7.18
C SER A 128 -11.73 7.99 6.37
N THR A 129 -11.58 8.87 5.39
CA THR A 129 -12.69 9.40 4.57
C THR A 129 -12.92 8.56 3.31
N VAL A 130 -11.86 8.00 2.71
CA VAL A 130 -11.93 7.22 1.47
C VAL A 130 -12.36 5.78 1.70
N ARG A 131 -13.00 5.18 0.69
CA ARG A 131 -13.39 3.76 0.68
C ARG A 131 -12.26 2.90 0.13
N GLY A 132 -12.32 1.59 0.33
CA GLY A 132 -11.30 0.66 -0.17
C GLY A 132 -11.16 0.62 -1.71
N ALA A 133 -12.16 1.09 -2.46
CA ALA A 133 -12.11 1.21 -3.91
C ALA A 133 -11.56 2.56 -4.41
N ASP A 134 -11.46 3.55 -3.52
CA ASP A 134 -10.98 4.88 -3.84
C ASP A 134 -9.44 4.90 -3.84
N LEU A 135 -8.87 5.76 -4.67
CA LEU A 135 -7.43 5.97 -4.74
C LEU A 135 -7.10 7.32 -4.11
N ALA A 136 -6.29 7.32 -3.06
CA ALA A 136 -5.78 8.51 -2.42
C ALA A 136 -4.27 8.62 -2.67
N CYS A 137 -3.83 9.78 -3.15
CA CYS A 137 -2.44 10.05 -3.53
C CYS A 137 -1.95 11.37 -2.94
N ARG A 138 -0.68 11.41 -2.55
CA ARG A 138 0.04 12.67 -2.42
C ARG A 138 0.60 13.04 -3.79
N TYR A 139 0.12 14.15 -4.35
CA TYR A 139 0.47 14.57 -5.70
C TYR A 139 1.69 15.47 -5.75
N GLY A 140 1.85 16.33 -4.76
CA GLY A 140 2.94 17.29 -4.61
C GLY A 140 3.28 17.52 -3.16
N GLY A 141 3.92 18.63 -2.86
CA GLY A 141 4.35 19.01 -1.51
C GLY A 141 3.23 18.93 -0.48
N GLU A 142 2.17 19.72 -0.70
CA GLU A 142 0.98 19.84 0.14
C GLU A 142 -0.32 19.49 -0.59
N GLU A 143 -0.19 18.98 -1.83
CA GLU A 143 -1.32 18.65 -2.71
C GLU A 143 -1.66 17.15 -2.64
N PHE A 144 -2.95 16.86 -2.56
CA PHE A 144 -3.47 15.49 -2.53
C PHE A 144 -4.56 15.31 -3.58
N VAL A 145 -4.64 14.10 -4.13
CA VAL A 145 -5.63 13.73 -5.14
C VAL A 145 -6.40 12.50 -4.67
N LEU A 146 -7.72 12.58 -4.77
CA LEU A 146 -8.65 11.50 -4.48
C LEU A 146 -9.36 11.12 -5.79
N VAL A 147 -9.25 9.86 -6.20
CA VAL A 147 -10.01 9.32 -7.33
C VAL A 147 -11.04 8.36 -6.78
N MET A 148 -12.30 8.61 -7.08
CA MET A 148 -13.46 7.89 -6.55
C MET A 148 -14.22 7.22 -7.71
N PRO A 149 -13.89 5.97 -8.05
CA PRO A 149 -14.62 5.18 -9.02
C PRO A 149 -16.06 4.90 -8.55
N ASP A 150 -16.97 4.73 -9.49
CA ASP A 150 -18.39 4.43 -9.23
C ASP A 150 -19.08 5.46 -8.30
N ASN A 151 -18.61 6.71 -8.32
CA ASN A 151 -19.09 7.77 -7.44
C ASN A 151 -19.60 8.95 -8.26
N VAL A 152 -20.86 9.33 -8.04
CA VAL A 152 -21.49 10.49 -8.69
C VAL A 152 -20.98 11.80 -8.07
N PRO A 153 -21.01 12.94 -8.80
CA PRO A 153 -20.47 14.21 -8.31
C PRO A 153 -21.01 14.63 -6.94
N GLU A 154 -22.30 14.40 -6.69
CA GLU A 154 -22.96 14.79 -5.43
C GLU A 154 -22.37 14.03 -4.22
N MET A 155 -22.11 12.74 -4.40
CA MET A 155 -21.49 11.92 -3.36
C MET A 155 -20.00 12.24 -3.16
N ALA A 156 -19.31 12.58 -4.25
CA ALA A 156 -17.91 13.00 -4.19
C ALA A 156 -17.79 14.35 -3.47
N THR A 157 -18.66 15.30 -3.78
CA THR A 157 -18.74 16.61 -3.09
C THR A 157 -19.03 16.41 -1.60
N ALA A 158 -19.97 15.54 -1.24
CA ALA A 158 -20.27 15.24 0.16
C ALA A 158 -19.07 14.61 0.89
N ALA A 159 -18.28 13.75 0.22
CA ALA A 159 -17.06 13.18 0.79
C ALA A 159 -15.95 14.22 0.97
N ALA A 160 -15.76 15.10 -0.02
CA ALA A 160 -14.80 16.20 0.05
C ALA A 160 -15.15 17.19 1.16
N GLU A 161 -16.44 17.58 1.27
CA GLU A 161 -16.89 18.50 2.31
C GLU A 161 -16.78 17.88 3.72
N ARG A 162 -17.03 16.59 3.88
CA ARG A 162 -16.80 15.90 5.14
C ARG A 162 -15.32 15.91 5.53
N LEU A 163 -14.40 15.67 4.57
CA LEU A 163 -12.97 15.76 4.79
C LEU A 163 -12.56 17.19 5.17
N ARG A 164 -13.05 18.19 4.43
CA ARG A 164 -12.79 19.61 4.70
C ARG A 164 -13.23 20.01 6.12
N ALA A 165 -14.44 19.59 6.51
CA ALA A 165 -14.99 19.87 7.82
C ALA A 165 -14.19 19.18 8.95
N ASP A 166 -13.75 17.93 8.75
CA ASP A 166 -12.90 17.20 9.70
C ASP A 166 -11.54 17.90 9.89
N ILE A 167 -10.98 18.42 8.79
CA ILE A 167 -9.71 19.16 8.82
C ILE A 167 -9.88 20.48 9.59
N GLU A 168 -10.95 21.24 9.33
CA GLU A 168 -11.21 22.53 9.95
C GLU A 168 -11.55 22.42 11.45
N ASN A 169 -12.38 21.44 11.82
CA ASN A 169 -12.91 21.32 13.18
C ASN A 169 -11.99 20.62 14.17
N GLU A 170 -11.16 19.70 13.69
CA GLU A 170 -10.26 18.93 14.54
C GLU A 170 -8.83 19.48 14.46
N PRO A 171 -8.22 19.92 15.59
CA PRO A 171 -6.88 20.48 15.58
C PRO A 171 -5.83 19.41 15.20
N PHE A 172 -4.74 19.86 14.58
CA PHE A 172 -3.55 19.07 14.30
C PHE A 172 -2.60 19.17 15.49
N ARG A 173 -2.42 18.07 16.23
CA ARG A 173 -1.55 18.01 17.41
C ARG A 173 -0.13 17.73 16.99
N LEU A 174 0.71 18.76 17.04
CA LEU A 174 2.13 18.65 16.76
C LEU A 174 2.89 18.20 17.99
N LYS A 175 3.24 16.93 18.06
CA LYS A 175 3.90 16.34 19.22
C LYS A 175 5.29 16.92 19.46
N GLY A 176 6.03 17.20 18.38
CA GLY A 176 7.36 17.78 18.44
C GLY A 176 7.38 19.22 18.95
N ALA A 177 6.35 20.01 18.62
CA ALA A 177 6.24 21.41 19.03
C ALA A 177 5.35 21.62 20.27
N GLY A 178 4.58 20.61 20.68
CA GLY A 178 3.64 20.71 21.82
C GLY A 178 2.49 21.70 21.57
N VAL A 179 2.09 21.92 20.31
CA VAL A 179 1.11 22.91 19.90
C VAL A 179 -0.02 22.24 19.12
N ASP A 180 -1.23 22.72 19.31
CA ASP A 180 -2.41 22.36 18.50
C ASP A 180 -2.62 23.44 17.44
N LEU A 181 -2.60 23.05 16.14
CA LEU A 181 -2.80 23.95 15.01
C LEU A 181 -4.18 23.73 14.39
N HIS A 182 -4.87 24.85 14.09
CA HIS A 182 -6.04 24.85 13.23
C HIS A 182 -5.60 25.06 11.79
N ILE A 183 -5.93 24.12 10.93
CA ILE A 183 -5.58 24.08 9.52
C ILE A 183 -6.88 24.00 8.72
N THR A 184 -6.89 24.60 7.55
CA THR A 184 -7.96 24.46 6.56
C THR A 184 -7.41 23.85 5.29
N ALA A 185 -8.28 23.35 4.44
CA ALA A 185 -7.95 22.83 3.13
C ALA A 185 -8.98 23.31 2.10
N SER A 186 -8.49 23.54 0.89
CA SER A 186 -9.28 23.90 -0.27
C SER A 186 -9.10 22.90 -1.42
#